data_26cbe2a799040e3b74e7fa7bb4597c4b
#
_entry.id   26cbe2a799040e3b74e7fa7bb4597c4b
#
_cell.length_a   1.000
_cell.length_b   1.000
_cell.length_c   1.000
_cell.angle_alpha   90.00
_cell.angle_beta   90.00
_cell.angle_gamma   90.00
#
_symmetry.space_group_name_H-M   'P 1'
#
loop_
_entity.id
_entity.type
_entity.pdbx_description
1 polymer ?
#
loop_
_entity_poly.entity_id
_entity_poly.type
_entity_poly.pdbx_seq_one_letter_code
_entity_poly.pdbx_strand_id
1 'polypeptide(L)' 'MTLADLVPGDTAKLEKIDTHDPGVIKLMILGMVEDITVSMENIAIGGDPLEVGFFGSSVSLRKEQARHFKVSRI' A
#
# COMPACT_ATOMS: atom_id res chain seq x y z
N MET A 1 -7.49 9.01 4.21
CA MET A 1 -6.51 8.12 4.86
C MET A 1 -5.55 7.59 3.80
N THR A 2 -4.41 7.14 4.22
CA THR A 2 -3.42 6.55 3.32
C THR A 2 -3.18 5.09 3.68
N LEU A 3 -2.47 4.40 2.82
CA LEU A 3 -2.11 3.00 3.05
C LEU A 3 -1.33 2.82 4.36
N ALA A 4 -0.59 3.84 4.80
CA ALA A 4 0.16 3.81 6.06
C ALA A 4 -0.74 3.79 7.30
N ASP A 5 -2.02 4.10 7.16
CA ASP A 5 -2.97 4.11 8.28
C ASP A 5 -3.66 2.77 8.51
N LEU A 6 -3.48 1.82 7.60
CA LEU A 6 -4.11 0.50 7.72
C LEU A 6 -3.37 -0.37 8.75
N VAL A 7 -4.11 -1.28 9.36
CA VAL A 7 -3.55 -2.28 10.27
C VAL A 7 -3.76 -3.68 9.67
N PRO A 8 -2.99 -4.70 10.10
CA PRO A 8 -3.16 -6.06 9.57
C PRO A 8 -4.61 -6.53 9.66
N GLY A 9 -5.09 -7.11 8.57
CA GLY A 9 -6.48 -7.53 8.42
C GLY A 9 -7.37 -6.54 7.70
N ASP A 10 -6.93 -5.28 7.57
CA ASP A 10 -7.69 -4.27 6.82
C ASP A 10 -7.60 -4.54 5.32
N THR A 11 -8.71 -4.28 4.63
CA THR A 11 -8.74 -4.22 3.17
C THR A 11 -9.16 -2.81 2.75
N ALA A 12 -8.64 -2.36 1.65
CA ALA A 12 -8.92 -1.01 1.17
C ALA A 12 -8.76 -0.95 -0.35
N LYS A 13 -9.40 0.05 -0.94
CA LYS A 13 -9.28 0.34 -2.35
C LYS A 13 -8.30 1.49 -2.54
N LEU A 14 -7.37 1.35 -3.48
CA LEU A 14 -6.46 2.44 -3.84
C LEU A 14 -7.25 3.50 -4.62
N GLU A 15 -7.30 4.71 -4.08
CA GLU A 15 -8.10 5.80 -4.67
C GLU A 15 -7.25 6.73 -5.52
N LYS A 16 -6.12 7.19 -4.98
CA LYS A 16 -5.27 8.15 -5.67
C LYS A 16 -3.82 7.92 -5.25
N ILE A 17 -2.92 8.04 -6.20
CA ILE A 17 -1.50 7.78 -5.97
C ILE A 17 -0.70 9.05 -6.31
N ASP A 18 0.14 9.48 -5.36
CA ASP A 18 1.09 10.56 -5.59
C ASP A 18 2.34 9.96 -6.21
N THR A 19 2.62 10.33 -7.44
CA THR A 19 3.68 9.72 -8.25
C THR A 19 4.99 10.50 -8.23
N HIS A 20 5.17 11.42 -7.29
CA HIS A 20 6.41 12.19 -7.20
C HIS A 20 7.60 11.36 -6.72
N ASP A 21 7.35 10.29 -5.97
CA ASP A 21 8.41 9.43 -5.44
C ASP A 21 8.70 8.29 -6.43
N PRO A 22 9.96 8.15 -6.91
CA PRO A 22 10.33 7.06 -7.82
C PRO A 22 10.04 5.66 -7.26
N GLY A 23 10.13 5.49 -5.95
CA GLY A 23 9.81 4.22 -5.31
C GLY A 23 8.33 3.85 -5.46
N VAL A 24 7.45 4.85 -5.46
CA VAL A 24 6.03 4.65 -5.69
C VAL A 24 5.78 4.18 -7.12
N ILE A 25 6.47 4.77 -8.09
CA ILE A 25 6.34 4.36 -9.49
C ILE A 25 6.71 2.89 -9.67
N LYS A 26 7.76 2.43 -8.99
CA LYS A 26 8.14 1.02 -9.02
C LYS A 26 7.02 0.11 -8.50
N LEU A 27 6.34 0.52 -7.45
CA LEU A 27 5.22 -0.23 -6.90
C LEU A 27 4.05 -0.28 -7.89
N MET A 28 3.81 0.80 -8.61
CA MET A 28 2.77 0.84 -9.64
C MET A 28 3.09 -0.13 -10.78
N ILE A 29 4.34 -0.23 -11.17
CA ILE A 29 4.78 -1.18 -12.20
C ILE A 29 4.51 -2.62 -11.73
N LEU A 30 4.61 -2.89 -10.44
CA LEU A 30 4.31 -4.21 -9.87
C LEU A 30 2.80 -4.49 -9.80
N GLY A 31 1.96 -3.50 -10.03
CA GLY A 31 0.51 -3.68 -10.05
C GLY A 31 -0.27 -2.83 -9.04
N MET A 32 0.40 -2.05 -8.20
CA MET A 32 -0.29 -1.18 -7.23
C MET A 32 -0.79 0.08 -7.93
N VAL A 33 -1.91 -0.04 -8.59
CA VAL A 33 -2.52 1.06 -9.36
C VAL A 33 -3.86 1.46 -8.78
N GLU A 34 -4.41 2.58 -9.27
CA GLU A 34 -5.72 3.06 -8.80
C GLU A 34 -6.81 2.03 -9.04
N ASP A 35 -7.79 2.02 -8.16
CA ASP A 35 -8.99 1.19 -8.19
C ASP A 35 -8.80 -0.28 -7.81
N ILE A 36 -7.60 -0.76 -7.56
CA ILE A 36 -7.45 -2.13 -7.06
C ILE A 36 -7.70 -2.21 -5.56
N THR A 37 -8.09 -3.39 -5.09
CA THR A 37 -8.24 -3.68 -3.68
C THR A 37 -6.96 -4.30 -3.16
N VAL A 38 -6.49 -3.80 -2.02
CA VAL A 38 -5.29 -4.31 -1.35
C VAL A 38 -5.65 -4.74 0.08
N SER A 39 -4.85 -5.65 0.64
CA SER A 39 -4.98 -6.05 2.03
C SER A 39 -3.68 -5.78 2.77
N MET A 40 -3.78 -5.22 3.98
CA MET A 40 -2.62 -5.07 4.85
C MET A 40 -2.38 -6.41 5.50
N GLU A 41 -1.25 -7.04 5.19
CA GLU A 41 -0.94 -8.39 5.65
C GLU A 41 -0.09 -8.38 6.92
N ASN A 42 0.91 -7.52 6.97
CA ASN A 42 1.82 -7.48 8.10
C ASN A 42 2.48 -6.11 8.22
N ILE A 43 2.85 -5.77 9.44
CA ILE A 43 3.64 -4.57 9.74
C ILE A 43 4.79 -5.04 10.61
N ALA A 44 6.02 -4.80 10.18
CA ALA A 44 7.19 -5.22 10.94
C ALA A 44 7.28 -4.48 12.28
N ILE A 45 7.97 -5.07 13.22
CA ILE A 45 8.22 -4.47 14.53
C ILE A 45 8.86 -3.09 14.30
N GLY A 46 8.32 -2.08 14.96
CA GLY A 46 8.76 -0.69 14.75
C GLY A 46 7.96 0.04 13.67
N GLY A 47 7.05 -0.65 13.00
CA GLY A 47 6.15 -0.02 12.03
C GLY A 47 6.63 -0.01 10.59
N ASP A 48 7.78 -0.62 10.29
CA ASP A 48 8.39 -0.54 8.97
C ASP A 48 9.28 -1.77 8.72
N PRO A 49 9.20 -2.43 7.55
CA PRO A 49 8.32 -2.16 6.43
C PRO A 49 6.90 -2.71 6.62
N LEU A 50 6.02 -2.32 5.71
CA LEU A 50 4.67 -2.87 5.60
C LEU A 50 4.65 -3.96 4.54
N GLU A 51 3.79 -4.97 4.71
CA GLU A 51 3.57 -5.99 3.70
C GLU A 51 2.12 -5.96 3.25
N VAL A 52 1.91 -5.75 1.96
CA VAL A 52 0.60 -5.52 1.37
C VAL A 52 0.34 -6.56 0.28
N GLY A 53 -0.84 -7.16 0.32
CA GLY A 53 -1.26 -8.17 -0.66
C GLY A 53 -2.23 -7.63 -1.69
N PHE A 54 -2.09 -8.09 -2.93
CA PHE A 54 -3.03 -7.81 -4.02
C PHE A 54 -2.85 -8.86 -5.13
N PHE A 55 -3.97 -9.26 -5.72
CA PHE A 55 -3.98 -10.26 -6.80
C PHE A 55 -3.22 -11.55 -6.50
N GLY A 56 -3.26 -12.01 -5.24
CA GLY A 56 -2.56 -13.22 -4.83
C GLY A 56 -1.05 -13.06 -4.65
N SER A 57 -0.53 -11.85 -4.81
CA SER A 57 0.87 -11.51 -4.58
C SER A 57 1.01 -10.62 -3.35
N SER A 58 2.22 -10.46 -2.85
CA SER A 58 2.50 -9.48 -1.79
C SER A 58 3.76 -8.72 -2.11
N VAL A 59 3.80 -7.48 -1.65
CA VAL A 59 4.98 -6.62 -1.77
C VAL A 59 5.28 -6.00 -0.42
N SER A 60 6.57 -5.76 -0.17
CA SER A 60 7.01 -4.99 0.98
C SER A 60 7.29 -3.56 0.53
N LEU A 61 6.85 -2.60 1.33
CA LEU A 61 7.12 -1.20 1.03
C LEU A 61 7.36 -0.44 2.33
N ARG A 62 8.05 0.66 2.22
CA ARG A 62 8.33 1.52 3.36
C ARG A 62 7.08 2.31 3.73
N LYS A 63 6.92 2.58 5.02
CA LYS A 63 5.80 3.38 5.51
C LYS A 63 5.73 4.74 4.82
N GLU A 64 6.89 5.34 4.56
CA GLU A 64 6.98 6.60 3.82
C GLU A 64 6.37 6.49 2.43
N GLN A 65 6.63 5.40 1.72
CA GLN A 65 6.03 5.15 0.41
C GLN A 65 4.52 4.95 0.52
N ALA A 66 4.09 4.25 1.56
CA ALA A 66 2.67 3.98 1.80
C ALA A 66 1.84 5.26 1.95
N ARG A 67 2.45 6.33 2.44
CA ARG A 67 1.77 7.63 2.61
C ARG A 67 1.37 8.28 1.29
N HIS A 68 1.95 7.84 0.19
CA HIS A 68 1.63 8.38 -1.14
C HIS A 68 0.43 7.69 -1.79
N PHE A 69 -0.14 6.67 -1.15
CA PHE A 69 -1.31 5.95 -1.66
C PHE A 69 -2.52 6.31 -0.83
N LYS A 70 -3.41 7.11 -1.38
CA LYS A 70 -4.69 7.39 -0.72
C LYS A 70 -5.61 6.19 -0.91
N VAL A 71 -6.28 5.80 0.17
CA VAL A 71 -7.13 4.60 0.17
C VAL A 71 -8.46 4.92 0.84
N SER A 72 -9.47 4.11 0.51
CA SER A 72 -10.71 4.04 1.28
C SER A 72 -10.87 2.62 1.80
N ARG A 73 -11.13 2.50 3.11
CA ARG A 73 -11.32 1.20 3.73
C ARG A 73 -12.61 0.57 3.24
N ILE A 74 -12.54 -0.72 2.97
CA ILE A 74 -13.70 -1.49 2.52
C ILE A 74 -14.34 -2.19 3.72
#